data_8f02b7969282f52870f7e72d514a8e55
#
_entry.id   8f02b7969282f52870f7e72d514a8e55
#
_cell.length_a   1.000
_cell.length_b   1.000
_cell.length_c   1.000
_cell.angle_alpha   90.00
_cell.angle_beta   90.00
_cell.angle_gamma   90.00
#
_symmetry.space_group_name_H-M   'P 1'
#
loop_
_entity.id
_entity.type
_entity.pdbx_description
1 polymer ?
#
loop_
_entity_poly.entity_id
_entity_poly.type
_entity_poly.pdbx_seq_one_letter_code
_entity_poly.pdbx_strand_id
1 'polypeptide(L)'
;MTLKKENWNSLTKEESYIIELKGTEYPNSGEYNKFSQNGIFVCRRCEHPLYSSNSKFDSGCGWPSFDADFENNVNRVKDTDGRRVEIICGNCSGHLGHVFEGEQFTEKNTRHCVNSLSIKFISA
;
A
#
# COMPACT_ATOMS: atom_id res chain seq x y z
N MET A 1 16.51 -7.70 -1.44
CA MET A 1 15.09 -7.93 -1.25
C MET A 1 14.26 -7.42 -2.44
N THR A 2 14.49 -6.18 -2.88
CA THR A 2 13.76 -5.62 -4.03
C THR A 2 14.11 -6.37 -5.31
N LEU A 3 13.09 -6.83 -6.06
CA LEU A 3 13.29 -7.59 -7.27
C LEU A 3 13.53 -6.68 -8.47
N LYS A 4 14.42 -7.09 -9.37
CA LYS A 4 14.60 -6.41 -10.66
C LYS A 4 13.42 -6.73 -11.57
N LYS A 5 13.18 -5.87 -12.56
CA LYS A 5 12.00 -5.98 -13.44
C LYS A 5 11.86 -7.38 -14.06
N GLU A 6 12.95 -7.97 -14.52
CA GLU A 6 12.92 -9.30 -15.13
C GLU A 6 12.58 -10.41 -14.12
N ASN A 7 12.63 -10.10 -12.82
CA ASN A 7 12.33 -11.06 -11.76
C ASN A 7 11.08 -10.72 -10.96
N TRP A 8 10.29 -9.73 -11.41
CA TRP A 8 9.05 -9.38 -10.71
C TRP A 8 8.13 -10.58 -10.59
N ASN A 9 7.40 -10.63 -9.46
CA ASN A 9 6.43 -11.70 -9.25
C ASN A 9 5.32 -11.66 -10.31
N SER A 10 4.89 -12.84 -10.74
CA SER A 10 3.70 -12.93 -11.58
C SER A 10 2.48 -12.54 -10.76
N LEU A 11 1.57 -11.77 -11.36
CA LEU A 11 0.37 -11.28 -10.69
C LEU A 11 -0.84 -12.06 -11.16
N THR A 12 -1.77 -12.32 -10.23
CA THR A 12 -3.09 -12.84 -10.61
C THR A 12 -3.84 -11.75 -11.36
N LYS A 13 -4.97 -12.11 -11.97
CA LYS A 13 -5.81 -11.14 -12.67
C LYS A 13 -6.29 -10.03 -11.75
N GLU A 14 -6.69 -10.38 -10.53
CA GLU A 14 -7.15 -9.41 -9.53
C GLU A 14 -6.02 -8.50 -9.08
N GLU A 15 -4.84 -9.05 -8.84
CA GLU A 15 -3.67 -8.26 -8.45
C GLU A 15 -3.27 -7.30 -9.57
N SER A 16 -3.27 -7.77 -10.81
CA SER A 16 -2.95 -6.94 -11.97
C SER A 16 -3.95 -5.80 -12.14
N TYR A 17 -5.24 -6.07 -11.94
CA TYR A 17 -6.26 -5.04 -11.98
C TYR A 17 -5.98 -3.89 -11.00
N ILE A 18 -5.52 -4.23 -9.79
CA ILE A 18 -5.21 -3.22 -8.78
C ILE A 18 -3.87 -2.53 -9.09
N ILE A 19 -2.80 -3.32 -9.29
CA ILE A 19 -1.44 -2.79 -9.36
C ILE A 19 -1.16 -2.09 -10.69
N GLU A 20 -1.63 -2.65 -11.79
CA GLU A 20 -1.33 -2.12 -13.14
C GLU A 20 -2.42 -1.19 -13.66
N LEU A 21 -3.68 -1.49 -13.38
CA LEU A 21 -4.82 -0.73 -13.90
C LEU A 21 -5.43 0.24 -12.89
N LYS A 22 -4.81 0.37 -11.71
CA LYS A 22 -5.22 1.31 -10.66
C LYS A 22 -6.63 1.06 -10.14
N GLY A 23 -7.03 -0.21 -10.10
CA GLY A 23 -8.31 -0.59 -9.52
C GLY A 23 -8.33 -0.44 -8.01
N THR A 24 -9.48 -0.69 -7.42
CA THR A 24 -9.67 -0.65 -5.97
C THR A 24 -10.41 -1.90 -5.54
N GLU A 25 -9.88 -2.60 -4.53
CA GLU A 25 -10.58 -3.76 -3.97
C GLU A 25 -11.80 -3.31 -3.16
N TYR A 26 -12.75 -4.21 -2.95
CA TYR A 26 -13.92 -3.90 -2.13
C TYR A 26 -13.51 -3.59 -0.70
N PRO A 27 -14.17 -2.62 -0.04
CA PRO A 27 -13.88 -2.34 1.37
C PRO A 27 -14.12 -3.60 2.22
N ASN A 28 -13.25 -3.80 3.19
CA ASN A 28 -13.26 -4.93 4.13
C ASN A 28 -13.01 -6.29 3.50
N SER A 29 -12.61 -6.37 2.24
CA SER A 29 -12.35 -7.64 1.56
C SER A 29 -10.89 -8.07 1.62
N GLY A 30 -9.97 -7.16 1.90
CA GLY A 30 -8.53 -7.43 1.86
C GLY A 30 -8.03 -8.22 3.06
N GLU A 31 -7.13 -9.15 2.82
CA GLU A 31 -6.59 -10.02 3.88
C GLU A 31 -5.83 -9.25 4.97
N TYR A 32 -5.29 -8.07 4.66
CA TYR A 32 -4.50 -7.30 5.62
C TYR A 32 -5.28 -6.17 6.29
N ASN A 33 -6.57 -6.04 6.03
CA ASN A 33 -7.36 -4.94 6.58
C ASN A 33 -7.28 -4.91 8.12
N LYS A 34 -7.54 -6.02 8.79
CA LYS A 34 -7.47 -6.11 10.25
C LYS A 34 -6.30 -6.96 10.74
N PHE A 35 -5.29 -7.04 9.94
CA PHE A 35 -4.10 -7.84 10.19
C PHE A 35 -3.18 -7.12 11.17
N SER A 36 -2.64 -7.81 12.18
CA SER A 36 -1.88 -7.17 13.26
C SER A 36 -0.57 -7.88 13.63
N GLN A 37 -0.07 -8.78 12.78
CA GLN A 37 1.19 -9.47 13.07
C GLN A 37 2.39 -8.54 12.84
N ASN A 38 3.49 -8.80 13.56
CA ASN A 38 4.71 -8.03 13.46
C ASN A 38 5.53 -8.43 12.22
N GLY A 39 5.97 -7.44 11.47
CA GLY A 39 6.79 -7.65 10.29
C GLY A 39 6.78 -6.45 9.38
N ILE A 40 6.98 -6.68 8.10
CA ILE A 40 6.96 -5.62 7.11
C ILE A 40 6.01 -5.98 5.96
N PHE A 41 5.54 -4.95 5.27
CA PHE A 41 4.75 -5.10 4.06
C PHE A 41 5.57 -4.64 2.87
N VAL A 42 5.70 -5.50 1.87
CA VAL A 42 6.46 -5.21 0.66
C VAL A 42 5.51 -5.11 -0.53
N CYS A 43 5.97 -4.50 -1.62
CA CYS A 43 5.23 -4.47 -2.87
C CYS A 43 5.01 -5.92 -3.37
N ARG A 44 3.76 -6.26 -3.69
CA ARG A 44 3.45 -7.62 -4.12
C ARG A 44 4.14 -7.97 -5.45
N ARG A 45 4.42 -6.97 -6.29
CA ARG A 45 5.06 -7.21 -7.58
C ARG A 45 6.58 -7.28 -7.50
N CYS A 46 7.24 -6.32 -6.85
CA CYS A 46 8.71 -6.23 -6.87
C CYS A 46 9.36 -6.47 -5.52
N GLU A 47 8.56 -6.69 -4.46
CA GLU A 47 9.01 -6.96 -3.10
C GLU A 47 9.80 -5.82 -2.45
N HIS A 48 9.68 -4.61 -2.99
CA HIS A 48 10.29 -3.43 -2.38
C HIS A 48 9.64 -3.17 -1.00
N PRO A 49 10.43 -2.96 0.07
CA PRO A 49 9.85 -2.70 1.39
C PRO A 49 9.08 -1.38 1.39
N LEU A 50 7.84 -1.41 1.87
CA LEU A 50 6.96 -0.24 1.82
C LEU A 50 6.55 0.24 3.22
N TYR A 51 6.14 -0.67 4.10
CA TYR A 51 5.56 -0.30 5.40
C TYR A 51 6.00 -1.26 6.50
N SER A 52 6.19 -0.71 7.70
CA SER A 52 6.35 -1.50 8.91
C SER A 52 5.00 -1.77 9.55
N SER A 53 4.83 -2.95 10.15
CA SER A 53 3.65 -3.24 10.95
C SER A 53 3.44 -2.23 12.09
N ASN A 54 4.52 -1.60 12.56
CA ASN A 54 4.43 -0.58 13.61
C ASN A 54 3.68 0.67 13.17
N SER A 55 3.59 0.89 11.86
CA SER A 55 2.89 2.05 11.31
C SER A 55 1.43 1.75 10.94
N LYS A 56 1.01 0.49 11.07
CA LYS A 56 -0.35 0.09 10.71
C LYS A 56 -1.32 0.41 11.84
N PHE A 57 -2.48 0.93 11.47
CA PHE A 57 -3.56 1.19 12.44
C PHE A 57 -4.91 0.92 11.79
N ASP A 58 -5.93 0.73 12.64
CA ASP A 58 -7.30 0.49 12.17
C ASP A 58 -8.03 1.84 12.09
N SER A 59 -8.22 2.33 10.88
CA SER A 59 -8.94 3.58 10.65
C SER A 59 -10.44 3.38 10.46
N GLY A 60 -10.88 2.14 10.31
CA GLY A 60 -12.28 1.84 10.00
C GLY A 60 -12.68 2.12 8.56
N CYS A 61 -11.73 2.46 7.68
CA CYS A 61 -12.07 2.83 6.31
C CYS A 61 -12.35 1.63 5.39
N GLY A 62 -11.99 0.42 5.81
CA GLY A 62 -12.20 -0.78 5.01
C GLY A 62 -10.99 -1.26 4.24
N TRP A 63 -9.86 -0.58 4.37
CA TRP A 63 -8.58 -0.95 3.76
C TRP A 63 -7.46 -0.83 4.78
N PRO A 64 -6.36 -1.58 4.60
CA PRO A 64 -5.17 -1.40 5.45
C PRO A 64 -4.73 0.06 5.48
N SER A 65 -4.44 0.56 6.68
CA SER A 65 -4.05 1.95 6.87
C SER A 65 -2.71 2.03 7.58
N PHE A 66 -1.84 2.92 7.12
CA PHE A 66 -0.51 3.15 7.68
C PHE A 66 -0.29 4.65 7.84
N ASP A 67 0.36 5.07 8.92
CA ASP A 67 0.64 6.48 9.15
C ASP A 67 2.04 6.91 8.72
N ALA A 68 2.85 5.98 8.26
CA ALA A 68 4.18 6.27 7.71
C ALA A 68 4.62 5.12 6.79
N ASP A 69 5.37 5.47 5.75
CA ASP A 69 6.06 4.51 4.89
C ASP A 69 7.53 4.41 5.31
N PHE A 70 8.23 3.42 4.77
CA PHE A 70 9.69 3.46 4.82
C PHE A 70 10.13 4.62 3.95
N GLU A 71 10.96 5.50 4.52
CA GLU A 71 11.33 6.76 3.89
C GLU A 71 11.78 6.58 2.45
N ASN A 72 11.18 7.34 1.54
CA ASN A 72 11.48 7.35 0.10
C ASN A 72 11.10 6.07 -0.65
N ASN A 73 10.40 5.12 -0.01
CA ASN A 73 10.03 3.88 -0.68
C ASN A 73 8.64 3.93 -1.31
N VAL A 74 7.83 4.93 -0.96
CA VAL A 74 6.50 5.16 -1.53
C VAL A 74 6.48 6.56 -2.14
N ASN A 75 6.07 6.67 -3.40
CA ASN A 75 5.96 7.95 -4.08
C ASN A 75 4.51 8.43 -4.09
N ARG A 76 4.34 9.75 -4.00
CA ARG A 76 3.04 10.41 -4.09
C ARG A 76 2.89 11.02 -5.49
N VAL A 77 1.72 10.80 -6.10
CA VAL A 77 1.41 11.30 -7.42
C VAL A 77 0.00 11.89 -7.39
N LYS A 78 -0.18 13.07 -8.01
CA LYS A 78 -1.51 13.66 -8.10
C LYS A 78 -2.41 12.73 -8.91
N ASP A 79 -3.58 12.37 -8.35
CA ASP A 79 -4.55 11.54 -9.05
C ASP A 79 -5.16 12.30 -10.23
N THR A 80 -5.59 11.56 -11.25
CA THR A 80 -6.23 12.14 -12.44
C THR A 80 -7.53 12.88 -12.10
N ASP A 81 -8.18 12.56 -10.97
CA ASP A 81 -9.37 13.28 -10.53
C ASP A 81 -9.06 14.69 -9.99
N GLY A 82 -7.78 15.02 -9.80
CA GLY A 82 -7.34 16.32 -9.34
C GLY A 82 -7.58 16.60 -7.85
N ARG A 83 -8.11 15.64 -7.11
CA ARG A 83 -8.47 15.82 -5.68
C ARG A 83 -7.62 14.98 -4.76
N ARG A 84 -7.47 13.70 -5.08
CA ARG A 84 -6.75 12.76 -4.23
C ARG A 84 -5.29 12.68 -4.62
N VAL A 85 -4.48 12.20 -3.70
CA VAL A 85 -3.08 11.92 -3.95
C VAL A 85 -2.90 10.40 -3.99
N GLU A 86 -2.52 9.91 -5.15
CA GLU A 86 -2.24 8.50 -5.35
C GLU A 86 -0.88 8.15 -4.74
N ILE A 87 -0.74 6.95 -4.20
CA ILE A 87 0.55 6.41 -3.78
C ILE A 87 0.91 5.20 -4.62
N ILE A 88 2.18 5.15 -5.00
CA ILE A 88 2.73 4.08 -5.85
C ILE A 88 4.03 3.57 -5.25
N CYS A 89 4.38 2.32 -5.59
CA CYS A 89 5.66 1.75 -5.16
C CYS A 89 6.81 2.58 -5.73
N GLY A 90 7.74 2.97 -4.87
CA GLY A 90 8.89 3.79 -5.27
C GLY A 90 9.85 3.08 -6.21
N ASN A 91 9.76 1.76 -6.34
CA ASN A 91 10.62 0.99 -7.24
C ASN A 91 9.95 0.67 -8.58
N CYS A 92 8.75 0.06 -8.54
CA CYS A 92 8.11 -0.43 -9.78
C CYS A 92 6.96 0.43 -10.26
N SER A 93 6.60 1.47 -9.52
CA SER A 93 5.47 2.36 -9.80
C SER A 93 4.10 1.69 -9.77
N GLY A 94 4.00 0.48 -9.21
CA GLY A 94 2.73 -0.20 -9.05
C GLY A 94 1.79 0.60 -8.13
N HIS A 95 0.50 0.61 -8.47
CA HIS A 95 -0.51 1.34 -7.69
C HIS A 95 -0.70 0.70 -6.32
N LEU A 96 -0.68 1.50 -5.28
CA LEU A 96 -0.90 1.05 -3.91
C LEU A 96 -2.27 1.48 -3.38
N GLY A 97 -2.62 2.72 -3.58
CA GLY A 97 -3.84 3.32 -3.06
C GLY A 97 -3.74 4.83 -3.06
N HIS A 98 -4.17 5.44 -1.96
CA HIS A 98 -4.16 6.90 -1.81
C HIS A 98 -3.71 7.29 -0.42
N VAL A 99 -3.18 8.51 -0.28
CA VAL A 99 -2.77 9.06 1.00
C VAL A 99 -3.64 10.27 1.35
N PHE A 100 -4.02 10.36 2.62
CA PHE A 100 -4.84 11.44 3.15
C PHE A 100 -4.14 12.07 4.36
N GLU A 101 -4.25 13.37 4.51
CA GLU A 101 -3.65 14.10 5.62
C GLU A 101 -4.67 14.95 6.32
N GLY A 102 -4.45 15.23 7.62
CA GLY A 102 -5.32 16.12 8.38
C GLY A 102 -6.52 15.46 9.04
N GLU A 103 -6.62 14.12 8.98
CA GLU A 103 -7.76 13.40 9.55
C GLU A 103 -7.62 13.13 11.05
N GLN A 104 -6.42 13.30 11.60
CA GLN A 104 -6.14 13.20 13.03
C GLN A 104 -6.40 11.80 13.64
N PHE A 105 -6.15 10.73 12.89
CA PHE A 105 -6.22 9.38 13.42
C PHE A 105 -5.04 9.07 14.34
N THR A 106 -3.84 9.54 13.98
CA THR A 106 -2.61 9.34 14.75
C THR A 106 -1.86 10.66 14.87
N GLU A 107 -0.80 10.68 15.68
CA GLU A 107 0.03 11.87 15.86
C GLU A 107 0.67 12.35 14.55
N LYS A 108 0.95 11.42 13.63
CA LYS A 108 1.54 11.77 12.34
C LYS A 108 0.55 12.40 11.38
N ASN A 109 -0.73 12.28 11.68
CA ASN A 109 -1.80 12.95 10.94
C ASN A 109 -1.81 12.60 9.45
N THR A 110 -1.30 11.43 9.10
CA THR A 110 -1.19 10.91 7.73
C THR A 110 -1.79 9.51 7.68
N ARG A 111 -2.58 9.24 6.65
CA ARG A 111 -3.15 7.91 6.44
C ARG A 111 -2.90 7.46 5.01
N HIS A 112 -2.03 6.47 4.84
CA HIS A 112 -1.87 5.73 3.60
C HIS A 112 -2.95 4.66 3.57
N CYS A 113 -3.88 4.76 2.63
CA CYS A 113 -4.94 3.79 2.43
C CYS A 113 -4.51 2.87 1.30
N VAL A 114 -4.23 1.61 1.61
CA VAL A 114 -3.53 0.70 0.70
C VAL A 114 -4.38 -0.52 0.39
N ASN A 115 -4.43 -0.93 -0.87
CA ASN A 115 -5.08 -2.19 -1.24
C ASN A 115 -4.26 -3.38 -0.75
N SER A 116 -4.89 -4.35 -0.10
CA SER A 116 -4.20 -5.57 0.34
C SER A 116 -3.54 -6.29 -0.81
N LEU A 117 -4.17 -6.27 -1.99
CA LEU A 117 -3.64 -6.95 -3.18
C LEU A 117 -2.39 -6.27 -3.74
N SER A 118 -2.07 -5.05 -3.30
CA SER A 118 -0.86 -4.34 -3.72
C SER A 118 0.35 -4.69 -2.87
N ILE A 119 0.16 -5.31 -1.72
CA ILE A 119 1.22 -5.55 -0.75
C ILE A 119 1.25 -7.03 -0.34
N LYS A 120 2.38 -7.42 0.25
CA LYS A 120 2.61 -8.78 0.73
C LYS A 120 3.29 -8.68 2.10
N PHE A 121 2.79 -9.43 3.06
CA PHE A 121 3.35 -9.43 4.41
C PHE A 121 4.53 -10.38 4.52
N ILE A 122 5.59 -9.93 5.21
CA ILE A 122 6.75 -10.76 5.55
C ILE A 122 6.91 -10.68 7.07
N SER A 123 6.83 -11.82 7.75
CA SER A 123 6.90 -11.85 9.21
C SER A 123 8.30 -11.49 9.71
N ALA A 124 8.32 -10.90 10.88
CA ALA A 124 9.57 -10.56 11.56
C ALA A 124 10.35 -11.82 11.97
#